data_0258225edc9c6fcf618687a21958cf46
#
_entry.id   0258225edc9c6fcf618687a21958cf46
#
_cell.length_a   1.000
_cell.length_b   1.000
_cell.length_c   1.000
_cell.angle_alpha   90.00
_cell.angle_beta   90.00
_cell.angle_gamma   90.00
#
_symmetry.space_group_name_H-M   'P 1'
#
loop_
_entity.id
_entity.type
_entity.pdbx_description
1 polymer ?
#
loop_
_entity_poly.entity_id
_entity_poly.type
_entity_poly.pdbx_seq_one_letter_code
_entity_poly.pdbx_strand_id
1 'polypeptide(L)'
;MCIRWRDVLARVAQQWSPSRRWLRATVASASLAVAITAPLHAASLRFVTHTVTDPQFGNMRVGTLSAPEGWRVNSQVKWDYGSANYPVRTRVRAESPDGRMWIELLPFDVVYWFQPVYQPVPVGQRSFGAVYAPNATIDQAMEHLIVKPARGQMPGFAIVGRRPVDTARLAKAFNQPAVPGEAMAMRVTYQVGGRPAEEEFFGYYTATHTIPYSGPQGQSAEYHRLLVLPHAVGATDGLLPSVYPLLATMVSSIRIDEDFLRHKQAVSQHIMAQFNANLQRGYDRIAAAGQLSRTISANNDALLSSMQQQRAAQQRADAQRRSAGAAAGSYDANDQFSQYLRGTTRMSDPYWGTSDRDSQYSQHWTDGQGNYRASNDPSFNPNVGGASGATWQRMQPAR
;
A
#
# COMPACT_ATOMS: atom_id res chain seq x y z
N MET A 1 -0.96 -22.84 -0.30
CA MET A 1 0.44 -22.95 0.22
C MET A 1 0.80 -21.57 0.75
N CYS A 2 0.64 -21.34 2.05
CA CYS A 2 0.93 -20.03 2.66
C CYS A 2 2.45 -19.85 2.72
N ILE A 3 2.95 -18.92 1.94
CA ILE A 3 4.35 -18.48 2.07
C ILE A 3 4.47 -17.83 3.45
N ARG A 4 5.34 -18.41 4.29
CA ARG A 4 5.65 -17.85 5.60
C ARG A 4 6.50 -16.59 5.41
N TRP A 5 5.86 -15.45 5.27
CA TRP A 5 6.49 -14.12 5.30
C TRP A 5 7.44 -13.92 6.47
N ARG A 6 7.27 -14.70 7.54
CA ARG A 6 8.16 -14.76 8.70
C ARG A 6 9.64 -15.00 8.34
N ASP A 7 9.91 -15.86 7.36
CA ASP A 7 11.29 -16.26 7.06
C ASP A 7 12.02 -15.23 6.17
N VAL A 8 11.27 -14.44 5.40
CA VAL A 8 11.83 -13.38 4.56
C VAL A 8 12.11 -12.12 5.38
N LEU A 9 11.15 -11.70 6.22
CA LEU A 9 11.33 -10.54 7.09
C LEU A 9 12.35 -10.81 8.20
N ALA A 10 12.41 -12.04 8.72
CA ALA A 10 13.44 -12.43 9.69
C ALA A 10 14.86 -12.37 9.09
N ARG A 11 15.06 -12.72 7.83
CA ARG A 11 16.36 -12.62 7.16
C ARG A 11 16.77 -11.17 6.91
N VAL A 12 15.85 -10.32 6.49
CA VAL A 12 16.14 -8.88 6.33
C VAL A 12 16.39 -8.23 7.69
N ALA A 13 15.59 -8.54 8.70
CA ALA A 13 15.80 -8.05 10.06
C ALA A 13 17.05 -8.64 10.72
N GLN A 14 17.42 -9.90 10.44
CA GLN A 14 18.67 -10.50 10.92
C GLN A 14 19.92 -9.91 10.25
N GLN A 15 19.85 -9.50 8.98
CA GLN A 15 20.94 -8.77 8.32
C GLN A 15 21.17 -7.38 8.93
N TRP A 16 20.16 -6.80 9.58
CA TRP A 16 20.23 -5.48 10.21
C TRP A 16 20.25 -5.52 11.74
N SER A 17 20.27 -6.71 12.34
CA SER A 17 20.46 -6.88 13.77
C SER A 17 21.95 -6.80 14.06
N PRO A 18 22.44 -5.86 14.89
CA PRO A 18 23.83 -5.83 15.31
C PRO A 18 24.09 -7.14 16.09
N SER A 19 24.95 -7.98 15.54
CA SER A 19 25.41 -9.18 16.24
C SER A 19 26.00 -8.76 17.59
N ARG A 20 25.58 -9.41 18.67
CA ARG A 20 25.99 -9.18 20.08
C ARG A 20 27.49 -9.25 20.39
N ARG A 21 28.36 -9.24 19.40
CA ARG A 21 29.81 -9.41 19.55
C ARG A 21 30.65 -8.11 19.55
N TRP A 22 30.05 -6.93 19.48
CA TRP A 22 30.80 -5.67 19.39
C TRP A 22 30.73 -4.77 20.64
N LEU A 23 30.53 -5.36 21.80
CA LEU A 23 30.70 -4.65 23.08
C LEU A 23 32.12 -4.93 23.62
N ARG A 24 33.13 -4.35 23.05
CA ARG A 24 34.45 -4.01 23.66
C ARG A 24 35.42 -3.58 22.55
N ALA A 25 35.27 -2.33 22.09
CA ALA A 25 36.35 -1.63 21.43
C ALA A 25 36.52 -0.28 22.13
N THR A 26 37.57 -0.19 22.90
CA THR A 26 38.06 1.02 23.57
C THR A 26 38.27 2.15 22.57
N VAL A 27 37.70 3.30 22.89
CA VAL A 27 37.90 4.56 22.19
C VAL A 27 39.37 5.00 22.41
N ALA A 28 40.19 4.88 21.38
CA ALA A 28 41.47 5.58 21.31
C ALA A 28 41.25 6.88 20.55
N SER A 29 41.19 8.00 21.28
CA SER A 29 41.09 9.34 20.74
C SER A 29 42.44 9.73 20.12
N ALA A 30 42.55 9.74 18.79
CA ALA A 30 43.66 10.34 18.09
C ALA A 30 43.36 11.83 17.86
N SER A 31 43.94 12.67 18.72
CA SER A 31 43.95 14.12 18.55
C SER A 31 44.90 14.49 17.43
N LEU A 32 44.41 14.89 16.28
CA LEU A 32 45.20 15.50 15.21
C LEU A 32 45.18 17.03 15.41
N ALA A 33 46.21 17.56 16.07
CA ALA A 33 46.43 18.99 16.21
C ALA A 33 47.01 19.54 14.90
N VAL A 34 46.20 20.26 14.12
CA VAL A 34 46.70 21.13 13.04
C VAL A 34 46.76 22.53 13.58
N ALA A 35 47.99 23.01 13.82
CA ALA A 35 48.26 24.38 14.20
C ALA A 35 48.05 25.30 12.98
N ILE A 36 46.98 26.05 12.97
CA ILE A 36 46.81 27.21 12.09
C ILE A 36 46.88 28.46 12.97
N THR A 37 47.99 29.17 12.86
CA THR A 37 48.26 30.45 13.54
C THR A 37 47.54 31.57 12.80
N ALA A 38 46.34 31.91 13.22
CA ALA A 38 45.73 33.24 13.06
C ALA A 38 44.91 33.52 14.33
N PRO A 39 44.97 34.72 14.94
CA PRO A 39 44.19 35.04 16.12
C PRO A 39 42.76 35.43 15.72
N LEU A 40 42.01 34.52 15.23
CA LEU A 40 40.57 34.53 15.32
C LEU A 40 40.22 33.80 16.61
N HIS A 41 39.48 34.43 17.49
CA HIS A 41 38.83 33.77 18.61
C HIS A 41 38.03 32.63 18.02
N ALA A 42 38.63 31.47 17.92
CA ALA A 42 37.92 30.23 17.58
C ALA A 42 37.01 29.94 18.79
N ALA A 43 35.80 30.49 18.75
CA ALA A 43 34.77 30.03 19.64
C ALA A 43 34.69 28.51 19.43
N SER A 44 35.13 27.75 20.43
CA SER A 44 35.13 26.31 20.36
C SER A 44 33.68 25.87 20.14
N LEU A 45 33.42 25.31 18.96
CA LEU A 45 32.09 24.76 18.64
C LEU A 45 31.75 23.67 19.66
N ARG A 46 30.87 24.01 20.60
CA ARG A 46 30.34 23.04 21.56
C ARG A 46 29.19 22.27 20.91
N PHE A 47 29.28 20.94 20.90
CA PHE A 47 28.22 20.10 20.46
C PHE A 47 27.31 19.68 21.62
N VAL A 48 26.00 19.68 21.38
CA VAL A 48 24.97 19.21 22.29
C VAL A 48 24.27 18.05 21.65
N THR A 49 24.02 16.99 22.42
CA THR A 49 23.28 15.83 21.95
C THR A 49 21.79 16.08 22.16
N HIS A 50 21.05 16.04 21.06
CA HIS A 50 19.59 16.15 21.04
C HIS A 50 18.98 14.75 20.96
N THR A 51 17.94 14.50 21.77
CA THR A 51 17.17 13.28 21.74
C THR A 51 15.94 13.48 20.87
N VAL A 52 15.75 12.58 19.90
CA VAL A 52 14.53 12.47 19.10
C VAL A 52 13.59 11.50 19.78
N THR A 53 12.37 11.92 20.04
CA THR A 53 11.35 11.10 20.73
C THR A 53 10.10 10.92 19.87
N ASP A 54 9.38 9.85 20.13
CA ASP A 54 8.07 9.56 19.55
C ASP A 54 6.97 9.88 20.57
N PRO A 55 6.21 10.97 20.39
CA PRO A 55 5.16 11.36 21.31
C PRO A 55 3.97 10.39 21.33
N GLN A 56 3.77 9.61 20.26
CA GLN A 56 2.66 8.64 20.20
C GLN A 56 2.89 7.44 21.13
N PHE A 57 4.13 7.17 21.49
CA PHE A 57 4.52 6.06 22.36
C PHE A 57 5.22 6.57 23.63
N GLY A 58 4.55 7.48 24.36
CA GLY A 58 5.03 7.96 25.66
C GLY A 58 6.41 8.63 25.62
N ASN A 59 6.73 9.35 24.53
CA ASN A 59 8.04 9.94 24.26
C ASN A 59 9.19 8.91 24.21
N MET A 60 8.91 7.72 23.70
CA MET A 60 9.94 6.72 23.45
C MET A 60 11.10 7.34 22.66
N ARG A 61 12.32 7.06 23.08
CA ARG A 61 13.50 7.54 22.37
C ARG A 61 13.64 6.85 21.02
N VAL A 62 13.63 7.63 19.95
CA VAL A 62 13.84 7.16 18.56
C VAL A 62 15.32 7.11 18.22
N GLY A 63 16.08 8.08 18.73
CA GLY A 63 17.49 8.18 18.48
C GLY A 63 18.08 9.48 19.01
N THR A 64 19.34 9.72 18.64
CA THR A 64 20.07 10.93 19.01
C THR A 64 20.80 11.54 17.83
N LEU A 65 21.04 12.84 17.89
CA LEU A 65 21.81 13.63 16.95
C LEU A 65 22.60 14.67 17.73
N SER A 66 23.89 14.84 17.45
CA SER A 66 24.70 15.92 18.00
C SER A 66 24.74 17.10 17.04
N ALA A 67 24.39 18.27 17.53
CA ALA A 67 24.44 19.54 16.78
C ALA A 67 25.17 20.59 17.61
N PRO A 68 25.74 21.64 16.97
CA PRO A 68 26.32 22.76 17.72
C PRO A 68 25.30 23.41 18.64
N GLU A 69 25.76 23.91 19.77
CA GLU A 69 24.93 24.63 20.74
C GLU A 69 24.17 25.78 20.06
N GLY A 70 22.88 25.95 20.39
CA GLY A 70 22.01 26.94 19.79
C GLY A 70 21.32 26.50 18.49
N TRP A 71 21.69 25.37 17.90
CA TRP A 71 20.96 24.85 16.74
C TRP A 71 19.57 24.33 17.14
N ARG A 72 18.60 24.56 16.25
CA ARG A 72 17.23 24.05 16.42
C ARG A 72 17.13 22.66 15.82
N VAL A 73 16.67 21.70 16.60
CA VAL A 73 16.42 20.34 16.12
C VAL A 73 14.91 20.08 16.16
N ASN A 74 14.34 19.84 14.99
CA ASN A 74 12.95 19.47 14.81
C ASN A 74 12.86 18.03 14.33
N SER A 75 11.94 17.27 14.88
CA SER A 75 11.72 15.88 14.48
C SER A 75 10.25 15.59 14.31
N GLN A 76 9.97 14.67 13.40
CA GLN A 76 8.63 14.13 13.15
C GLN A 76 8.72 12.63 13.03
N VAL A 77 7.94 11.93 13.83
CA VAL A 77 7.75 10.48 13.75
C VAL A 77 6.30 10.25 13.36
N LYS A 78 6.08 9.56 12.25
CA LYS A 78 4.75 9.29 11.72
C LYS A 78 4.58 7.80 11.48
N TRP A 79 3.57 7.22 12.14
CA TRP A 79 3.20 5.83 11.95
C TRP A 79 2.16 5.68 10.83
N ASP A 80 2.35 4.66 10.02
CA ASP A 80 1.45 4.24 8.95
C ASP A 80 1.06 2.77 9.18
N TYR A 81 -0.04 2.57 9.85
CA TYR A 81 -0.55 1.23 10.18
C TYR A 81 -1.10 0.47 8.97
N GLY A 82 -1.24 1.11 7.83
CA GLY A 82 -1.52 0.45 6.55
C GLY A 82 -0.29 -0.18 5.91
N SER A 83 0.91 0.13 6.42
CA SER A 83 2.20 -0.31 5.89
C SER A 83 2.87 -1.31 6.80
N ALA A 84 2.57 -2.60 6.63
CA ALA A 84 3.13 -3.65 7.49
C ALA A 84 4.67 -3.76 7.43
N ASN A 85 5.25 -3.52 6.27
CA ASN A 85 6.70 -3.63 6.08
C ASN A 85 7.47 -2.40 6.58
N TYR A 86 6.82 -1.23 6.54
CA TYR A 86 7.46 0.07 6.81
C TYR A 86 6.53 0.97 7.61
N PRO A 87 6.17 0.58 8.85
CA PRO A 87 5.09 1.21 9.60
C PRO A 87 5.44 2.59 10.16
N VAL A 88 6.70 3.02 10.07
CA VAL A 88 7.13 4.30 10.63
C VAL A 88 8.02 5.07 9.68
N ARG A 89 7.78 6.38 9.59
CA ARG A 89 8.58 7.35 8.84
C ARG A 89 9.10 8.39 9.81
N THR A 90 10.42 8.56 9.84
CA THR A 90 11.08 9.53 10.72
C THR A 90 11.76 10.59 9.87
N ARG A 91 11.54 11.84 10.24
CA ARG A 91 12.21 13.01 9.67
C ARG A 91 12.84 13.80 10.80
N VAL A 92 14.10 14.17 10.66
CA VAL A 92 14.81 15.01 11.64
C VAL A 92 15.56 16.09 10.89
N ARG A 93 15.34 17.34 11.26
CA ARG A 93 16.06 18.49 10.71
C ARG A 93 16.76 19.25 11.83
N ALA A 94 18.05 19.45 11.69
CA ALA A 94 18.82 20.36 12.53
C ALA A 94 19.25 21.58 11.69
N GLU A 95 19.02 22.76 12.22
CA GLU A 95 19.20 24.04 11.51
C GLU A 95 19.92 25.05 12.40
N SER A 96 20.88 25.77 11.84
CA SER A 96 21.60 26.85 12.54
C SER A 96 20.63 27.94 13.00
N PRO A 97 21.01 28.73 14.05
CA PRO A 97 20.14 29.78 14.59
C PRO A 97 19.70 30.82 13.56
N ASP A 98 20.57 31.11 12.60
CA ASP A 98 20.33 32.06 11.49
C ASP A 98 19.61 31.41 10.28
N GLY A 99 19.35 30.10 10.32
CA GLY A 99 18.70 29.34 9.26
C GLY A 99 19.54 29.14 8.00
N ARG A 100 20.85 29.47 8.05
CA ARG A 100 21.72 29.42 6.86
C ARG A 100 22.34 28.05 6.60
N MET A 101 22.34 27.15 7.57
CA MET A 101 22.93 25.83 7.49
C MET A 101 21.97 24.79 8.07
N TRP A 102 21.88 23.63 7.46
CA TRP A 102 21.05 22.54 7.98
C TRP A 102 21.56 21.17 7.57
N ILE A 103 21.17 20.19 8.37
CA ILE A 103 21.12 18.80 7.96
C ILE A 103 19.69 18.28 8.08
N GLU A 104 19.34 17.31 7.27
CA GLU A 104 18.04 16.68 7.35
C GLU A 104 18.15 15.18 7.11
N LEU A 105 17.65 14.38 8.05
CA LEU A 105 17.39 12.98 7.86
C LEU A 105 15.97 12.84 7.30
N LEU A 106 15.84 12.21 6.18
CA LEU A 106 14.59 12.04 5.44
C LEU A 106 14.02 10.64 5.64
N PRO A 107 12.71 10.45 5.50
CA PRO A 107 12.13 9.13 5.52
C PRO A 107 12.70 8.26 4.38
N PHE A 108 13.03 7.01 4.68
CA PHE A 108 13.38 6.04 3.65
C PHE A 108 12.15 5.69 2.79
N ASP A 109 12.39 5.13 1.60
CA ASP A 109 11.33 4.64 0.73
C ASP A 109 11.70 3.28 0.11
N VAL A 110 10.73 2.62 -0.48
CA VAL A 110 10.88 1.29 -1.05
C VAL A 110 10.25 1.26 -2.42
N VAL A 111 10.96 0.68 -3.36
CA VAL A 111 10.48 0.40 -4.70
C VAL A 111 10.21 -1.09 -4.83
N TYR A 112 9.11 -1.44 -5.48
CA TYR A 112 8.80 -2.82 -5.80
C TYR A 112 8.27 -2.98 -7.23
N TRP A 113 8.39 -4.20 -7.79
CA TRP A 113 7.78 -4.59 -9.06
C TRP A 113 7.64 -6.10 -9.16
N PHE A 114 6.90 -6.59 -10.16
CA PHE A 114 6.71 -8.03 -10.43
C PHE A 114 7.23 -8.42 -11.80
N GLN A 115 7.69 -9.67 -11.93
CA GLN A 115 8.01 -10.30 -13.22
C GLN A 115 7.60 -11.79 -13.18
N PRO A 116 6.78 -12.27 -14.16
CA PRO A 116 6.04 -11.48 -15.15
C PRO A 116 4.92 -10.64 -14.52
N VAL A 117 4.50 -9.60 -15.23
CA VAL A 117 3.39 -8.73 -14.83
C VAL A 117 2.10 -9.34 -15.37
N TYR A 118 1.26 -9.89 -14.51
CA TYR A 118 -0.05 -10.46 -14.90
C TYR A 118 -1.17 -9.41 -14.94
N GLN A 119 -1.06 -8.37 -14.13
CA GLN A 119 -2.00 -7.26 -14.12
C GLN A 119 -1.22 -5.94 -14.15
N PRO A 120 -1.60 -4.99 -15.01
CA PRO A 120 -0.93 -3.71 -15.06
C PRO A 120 -1.14 -2.94 -13.75
N VAL A 121 -0.03 -2.52 -13.15
CA VAL A 121 -0.01 -1.65 -11.97
C VAL A 121 0.51 -0.29 -12.41
N PRO A 122 -0.18 0.81 -12.13
CA PRO A 122 0.32 2.14 -12.46
C PRO A 122 1.64 2.45 -11.75
N VAL A 123 2.61 2.98 -12.50
CA VAL A 123 3.87 3.45 -11.93
C VAL A 123 3.59 4.58 -10.93
N GLY A 124 4.22 4.51 -9.77
CA GLY A 124 3.98 5.43 -8.66
C GLY A 124 2.87 5.00 -7.69
N GLN A 125 2.09 3.98 -8.02
CA GLN A 125 1.10 3.42 -7.08
C GLN A 125 1.80 2.87 -5.83
N ARG A 126 1.23 3.17 -4.65
CA ARG A 126 1.73 2.63 -3.38
C ARG A 126 0.91 1.42 -2.95
N SER A 127 1.62 0.38 -2.50
CA SER A 127 1.04 -0.81 -1.87
C SER A 127 1.89 -1.20 -0.67
N PHE A 128 1.25 -1.39 0.50
CA PHE A 128 1.93 -1.71 1.77
C PHE A 128 3.15 -0.81 2.09
N GLY A 129 3.07 0.47 1.70
CA GLY A 129 4.13 1.45 1.93
C GLY A 129 5.23 1.50 0.87
N ALA A 130 5.28 0.56 -0.06
CA ALA A 130 6.23 0.55 -1.19
C ALA A 130 5.61 1.18 -2.44
N VAL A 131 6.46 1.71 -3.32
CA VAL A 131 6.08 2.35 -4.59
C VAL A 131 6.32 1.39 -5.75
N TYR A 132 5.32 1.18 -6.59
CA TYR A 132 5.49 0.41 -7.81
C TYR A 132 6.30 1.20 -8.83
N ALA A 133 7.52 0.75 -9.12
CA ALA A 133 8.38 1.38 -10.12
C ALA A 133 9.34 0.33 -10.72
N PRO A 134 8.93 -0.35 -11.81
CA PRO A 134 9.73 -1.39 -12.43
C PRO A 134 11.10 -0.88 -12.87
N ASN A 135 12.15 -1.58 -12.46
CA ASN A 135 13.54 -1.29 -12.84
C ASN A 135 14.00 0.16 -12.56
N ALA A 136 13.40 0.83 -11.59
CA ALA A 136 13.82 2.18 -11.23
C ALA A 136 15.30 2.20 -10.86
N THR A 137 16.06 3.07 -11.49
CA THR A 137 17.46 3.33 -11.15
C THR A 137 17.55 4.10 -9.83
N ILE A 138 18.73 4.11 -9.21
CA ILE A 138 18.96 4.94 -8.01
C ILE A 138 18.69 6.43 -8.30
N ASP A 139 19.04 6.89 -9.49
CA ASP A 139 18.80 8.27 -9.93
C ASP A 139 17.30 8.61 -9.92
N GLN A 140 16.50 7.78 -10.56
CA GLN A 140 15.05 7.94 -10.58
C GLN A 140 14.42 7.84 -9.18
N ALA A 141 14.87 6.86 -8.37
CA ALA A 141 14.38 6.70 -7.02
C ALA A 141 14.72 7.92 -6.13
N MET A 142 15.96 8.40 -6.17
CA MET A 142 16.38 9.60 -5.45
C MET A 142 15.58 10.83 -5.88
N GLU A 143 15.48 11.07 -7.17
CA GLU A 143 14.79 12.24 -7.70
C GLU A 143 13.30 12.25 -7.33
N HIS A 144 12.59 11.14 -7.60
CA HIS A 144 11.13 11.11 -7.49
C HIS A 144 10.61 10.77 -6.08
N LEU A 145 11.38 10.05 -5.26
CA LEU A 145 10.91 9.63 -3.94
C LEU A 145 11.48 10.49 -2.81
N ILE A 146 12.62 11.15 -3.02
CA ILE A 146 13.29 11.93 -1.98
C ILE A 146 13.37 13.42 -2.34
N VAL A 147 14.07 13.74 -3.42
CA VAL A 147 14.47 15.12 -3.73
C VAL A 147 13.27 15.98 -4.12
N LYS A 148 12.49 15.56 -5.13
CA LYS A 148 11.30 16.31 -5.57
C LYS A 148 10.22 16.41 -4.48
N PRO A 149 9.87 15.36 -3.73
CA PRO A 149 8.94 15.49 -2.61
C PRO A 149 9.44 16.43 -1.50
N ALA A 150 10.76 16.48 -1.27
CA ALA A 150 11.33 17.35 -0.24
C ALA A 150 11.48 18.82 -0.67
N ARG A 151 11.83 19.08 -1.94
CA ARG A 151 12.26 20.43 -2.40
C ARG A 151 11.67 20.87 -3.74
N GLY A 152 11.00 19.99 -4.49
CA GLY A 152 10.52 20.29 -5.85
C GLY A 152 9.58 21.49 -5.98
N GLN A 153 8.95 21.90 -4.86
CA GLN A 153 8.06 23.07 -4.81
C GLN A 153 8.78 24.36 -4.36
N MET A 154 10.09 24.27 -4.07
CA MET A 154 10.84 25.46 -3.66
C MET A 154 11.10 26.38 -4.87
N PRO A 155 11.02 27.70 -4.67
CA PRO A 155 11.31 28.66 -5.75
C PRO A 155 12.70 28.44 -6.33
N GLY A 156 12.83 28.43 -7.65
CA GLY A 156 14.10 28.25 -8.34
C GLY A 156 14.71 26.85 -8.20
N PHE A 157 13.91 25.84 -7.84
CA PHE A 157 14.40 24.46 -7.70
C PHE A 157 14.99 23.94 -9.02
N ALA A 158 16.23 23.46 -8.93
CA ALA A 158 16.92 22.77 -10.03
C ALA A 158 17.84 21.68 -9.48
N ILE A 159 17.91 20.54 -10.16
CA ILE A 159 18.91 19.51 -9.92
C ILE A 159 20.14 19.88 -10.77
N VAL A 160 21.25 20.18 -10.12
CA VAL A 160 22.46 20.72 -10.76
C VAL A 160 23.60 19.70 -10.82
N GLY A 161 23.50 18.58 -10.14
CA GLY A 161 24.54 17.56 -10.16
C GLY A 161 24.08 16.22 -9.63
N ARG A 162 24.70 15.16 -10.16
CA ARG A 162 24.54 13.77 -9.73
C ARG A 162 25.90 13.11 -9.72
N ARG A 163 26.21 12.36 -8.69
CA ARG A 163 27.45 11.61 -8.61
C ARG A 163 27.29 10.32 -7.82
N PRO A 164 27.93 9.23 -8.23
CA PRO A 164 27.99 8.03 -7.41
C PRO A 164 28.80 8.31 -6.13
N VAL A 165 28.42 7.58 -5.07
CA VAL A 165 29.10 7.63 -3.77
C VAL A 165 29.58 6.23 -3.43
N ASP A 166 30.76 6.13 -2.80
CA ASP A 166 31.26 4.87 -2.26
C ASP A 166 30.31 4.39 -1.14
N THR A 167 29.70 3.23 -1.35
CA THR A 167 28.74 2.63 -0.42
C THR A 167 29.39 2.28 0.92
N ALA A 168 30.63 1.83 0.93
CA ALA A 168 31.35 1.50 2.16
C ALA A 168 31.61 2.77 2.98
N ARG A 169 31.97 3.87 2.31
CA ARG A 169 32.19 5.17 2.95
C ARG A 169 30.90 5.73 3.56
N LEU A 170 29.79 5.60 2.83
CA LEU A 170 28.48 6.05 3.32
C LEU A 170 28.04 5.21 4.53
N ALA A 171 28.12 3.90 4.45
CA ALA A 171 27.78 2.99 5.54
C ALA A 171 28.62 3.28 6.80
N LYS A 172 29.92 3.51 6.63
CA LYS A 172 30.83 3.87 7.72
C LYS A 172 30.41 5.20 8.40
N ALA A 173 29.95 6.19 7.62
CA ALA A 173 29.49 7.47 8.17
C ALA A 173 28.32 7.28 9.15
N PHE A 174 27.46 6.29 8.93
CA PHE A 174 26.35 5.96 9.81
C PHE A 174 26.64 4.83 10.81
N ASN A 175 27.89 4.39 10.90
CA ASN A 175 28.29 3.24 11.72
C ASN A 175 27.47 1.96 11.40
N GLN A 176 27.20 1.75 10.13
CA GLN A 176 26.46 0.60 9.61
C GLN A 176 27.38 -0.30 8.79
N PRO A 177 27.10 -1.61 8.73
CA PRO A 177 27.82 -2.51 7.83
C PRO A 177 27.53 -2.14 6.38
N ALA A 178 28.53 -2.23 5.52
CA ALA A 178 28.32 -2.11 4.08
C ALA A 178 27.51 -3.32 3.59
N VAL A 179 26.45 -3.05 2.86
CA VAL A 179 25.60 -4.06 2.20
C VAL A 179 25.67 -3.87 0.68
N PRO A 180 25.42 -4.91 -0.14
CA PRO A 180 25.43 -4.75 -1.59
C PRO A 180 24.37 -3.74 -2.07
N GLY A 181 24.78 -2.84 -2.95
CA GLY A 181 23.90 -1.82 -3.49
C GLY A 181 24.67 -0.67 -4.16
N GLU A 182 23.95 0.42 -4.39
CA GLU A 182 24.46 1.62 -5.02
C GLU A 182 24.22 2.82 -4.09
N ALA A 183 25.10 3.80 -4.09
CA ALA A 183 24.87 5.06 -3.39
C ALA A 183 25.08 6.25 -4.31
N MET A 184 24.28 7.27 -4.12
CA MET A 184 24.30 8.48 -4.93
C MET A 184 24.22 9.73 -4.08
N ALA A 185 24.89 10.79 -4.54
CA ALA A 185 24.66 12.15 -4.11
C ALA A 185 24.02 12.95 -5.25
N MET A 186 22.98 13.71 -4.92
CA MET A 186 22.24 14.57 -5.84
C MET A 186 22.26 16.00 -5.31
N ARG A 187 22.86 16.91 -6.08
CA ARG A 187 22.97 18.33 -5.70
C ARG A 187 21.84 19.13 -6.31
N VAL A 188 21.21 19.94 -5.51
CA VAL A 188 20.12 20.82 -5.92
C VAL A 188 20.40 22.27 -5.51
N THR A 189 19.79 23.19 -6.25
CA THR A 189 19.72 24.61 -5.91
C THR A 189 18.26 25.05 -5.85
N TYR A 190 17.98 26.02 -4.99
CA TYR A 190 16.66 26.62 -4.83
C TYR A 190 16.80 27.93 -4.00
N GLN A 191 15.68 28.56 -3.66
CA GLN A 191 15.68 29.77 -2.82
C GLN A 191 15.02 29.48 -1.46
N VAL A 192 15.62 29.98 -0.39
CA VAL A 192 15.07 29.96 0.97
C VAL A 192 15.02 31.41 1.50
N GLY A 193 13.81 31.92 1.72
CA GLY A 193 13.64 33.30 2.17
C GLY A 193 14.28 34.35 1.25
N GLY A 194 14.27 34.11 -0.06
CA GLY A 194 14.89 34.97 -1.07
C GLY A 194 16.41 34.82 -1.21
N ARG A 195 17.05 33.91 -0.46
CA ARG A 195 18.49 33.63 -0.56
C ARG A 195 18.72 32.37 -1.40
N PRO A 196 19.79 32.36 -2.24
CA PRO A 196 20.18 31.16 -2.96
C PRO A 196 20.67 30.10 -1.95
N ALA A 197 20.16 28.89 -2.12
CA ALA A 197 20.50 27.74 -1.30
C ALA A 197 21.05 26.62 -2.18
N GLU A 198 22.02 25.91 -1.65
CA GLU A 198 22.54 24.67 -2.21
C GLU A 198 22.36 23.55 -1.20
N GLU A 199 21.93 22.39 -1.68
CA GLU A 199 21.74 21.22 -0.83
C GLU A 199 22.20 19.96 -1.56
N GLU A 200 22.86 19.07 -0.87
CA GLU A 200 23.29 17.79 -1.40
C GLU A 200 22.56 16.67 -0.66
N PHE A 201 21.80 15.90 -1.41
CA PHE A 201 21.04 14.74 -0.94
C PHE A 201 21.86 13.49 -1.15
N PHE A 202 21.85 12.60 -0.17
CA PHE A 202 22.50 11.30 -0.22
C PHE A 202 21.47 10.21 -0.02
N GLY A 203 21.64 9.10 -0.70
CA GLY A 203 20.82 7.92 -0.54
C GLY A 203 21.59 6.66 -0.91
N TYR A 204 21.21 5.59 -0.26
CA TYR A 204 21.74 4.26 -0.53
C TYR A 204 20.60 3.38 -1.04
N TYR A 205 20.77 2.78 -2.22
CA TYR A 205 19.79 1.94 -2.89
C TYR A 205 20.27 0.50 -2.85
N THR A 206 19.61 -0.35 -2.05
CA THR A 206 20.05 -1.71 -1.82
C THR A 206 20.06 -2.54 -3.10
N ALA A 207 20.80 -3.64 -3.11
CA ALA A 207 20.67 -4.67 -4.13
C ALA A 207 19.22 -5.17 -4.18
N THR A 208 18.82 -5.67 -5.35
CA THR A 208 17.48 -6.22 -5.56
C THR A 208 17.26 -7.43 -4.66
N HIS A 209 16.21 -7.38 -3.88
CA HIS A 209 15.70 -8.50 -3.12
C HIS A 209 14.55 -9.14 -3.86
N THR A 210 14.60 -10.46 -4.08
CA THR A 210 13.60 -11.20 -4.86
C THR A 210 12.79 -12.10 -3.95
N ILE A 211 11.48 -12.04 -4.07
CA ILE A 211 10.53 -12.88 -3.36
C ILE A 211 9.78 -13.73 -4.40
N PRO A 212 10.00 -15.03 -4.47
CA PRO A 212 9.25 -15.90 -5.37
C PRO A 212 7.79 -15.97 -4.92
N TYR A 213 6.88 -15.87 -5.87
CA TYR A 213 5.44 -15.96 -5.66
C TYR A 213 4.84 -17.00 -6.59
N SER A 214 3.99 -17.87 -6.05
CA SER A 214 3.21 -18.85 -6.82
C SER A 214 1.73 -18.60 -6.57
N GLY A 215 1.03 -18.15 -7.57
CA GLY A 215 -0.39 -17.85 -7.52
C GLY A 215 -1.20 -18.66 -8.53
N PRO A 216 -2.53 -18.47 -8.56
CA PRO A 216 -3.41 -19.15 -9.51
C PRO A 216 -3.08 -18.91 -10.99
N GLN A 217 -2.39 -17.79 -11.27
CA GLN A 217 -1.99 -17.37 -12.62
C GLN A 217 -0.60 -17.86 -13.02
N GLY A 218 0.09 -18.61 -12.15
CA GLY A 218 1.42 -19.14 -12.38
C GLY A 218 2.48 -18.65 -11.39
N GLN A 219 3.74 -18.83 -11.78
CA GLN A 219 4.88 -18.38 -10.98
C GLN A 219 5.27 -16.95 -11.38
N SER A 220 5.50 -16.10 -10.39
CA SER A 220 6.07 -14.77 -10.57
C SER A 220 7.09 -14.49 -9.47
N ALA A 221 7.86 -13.43 -9.64
CA ALA A 221 8.73 -12.92 -8.60
C ALA A 221 8.39 -11.46 -8.30
N GLU A 222 8.32 -11.14 -7.02
CA GLU A 222 8.25 -9.78 -6.54
C GLU A 222 9.66 -9.30 -6.20
N TYR A 223 10.04 -8.15 -6.69
CA TYR A 223 11.35 -7.55 -6.52
C TYR A 223 11.23 -6.31 -5.67
N HIS A 224 12.16 -6.12 -4.74
CA HIS A 224 12.23 -4.96 -3.87
C HIS A 224 13.62 -4.36 -3.86
N ARG A 225 13.68 -3.03 -3.86
CA ARG A 225 14.88 -2.25 -3.54
C ARG A 225 14.53 -1.15 -2.54
N LEU A 226 15.36 -1.00 -1.53
CA LEU A 226 15.16 -0.03 -0.47
C LEU A 226 16.06 1.18 -0.70
N LEU A 227 15.48 2.37 -0.66
CA LEU A 227 16.23 3.63 -0.60
C LEU A 227 16.38 4.00 0.87
N VAL A 228 17.51 3.64 1.45
CA VAL A 228 17.79 3.78 2.89
C VAL A 228 18.78 4.89 3.17
N LEU A 229 18.79 5.37 4.43
CA LEU A 229 19.64 6.46 4.90
C LEU A 229 19.55 7.74 4.05
N PRO A 230 18.37 8.11 3.50
CA PRO A 230 18.28 9.35 2.76
C PRO A 230 18.48 10.53 3.73
N HIS A 231 19.47 11.34 3.43
CA HIS A 231 19.77 12.53 4.20
C HIS A 231 20.25 13.66 3.29
N ALA A 232 20.17 14.86 3.78
CA ALA A 232 20.61 16.05 3.07
C ALA A 232 21.46 16.95 3.96
N VAL A 233 22.40 17.64 3.33
CA VAL A 233 23.21 18.69 3.93
C VAL A 233 23.09 19.93 3.07
N GLY A 234 22.78 21.07 3.65
CA GLY A 234 22.51 22.28 2.89
C GLY A 234 22.96 23.56 3.56
N ALA A 235 23.18 24.58 2.73
CA ALA A 235 23.48 25.93 3.18
C ALA A 235 23.04 26.96 2.15
N THR A 236 22.84 28.23 2.63
CA THR A 236 22.58 29.37 1.75
C THR A 236 23.87 30.09 1.38
N ASP A 237 23.78 31.01 0.42
CA ASP A 237 24.77 32.01 0.07
C ASP A 237 26.17 31.43 -0.26
N GLY A 238 26.20 30.24 -0.88
CA GLY A 238 27.45 29.58 -1.28
C GLY A 238 28.28 29.02 -0.11
N LEU A 239 27.73 28.93 1.10
CA LEU A 239 28.47 28.47 2.29
C LEU A 239 28.72 26.96 2.30
N LEU A 240 27.96 26.17 1.51
CA LEU A 240 27.97 24.70 1.61
C LEU A 240 29.38 24.08 1.56
N PRO A 241 30.31 24.50 0.66
CA PRO A 241 31.67 23.92 0.64
C PRO A 241 32.45 24.12 1.93
N SER A 242 32.32 25.30 2.54
CA SER A 242 33.07 25.66 3.76
C SER A 242 32.52 24.97 5.02
N VAL A 243 31.19 24.73 5.07
CA VAL A 243 30.53 24.14 6.25
C VAL A 243 30.31 22.61 6.12
N TYR A 244 30.64 22.06 4.97
CA TYR A 244 30.44 20.62 4.69
C TYR A 244 31.08 19.71 5.75
N PRO A 245 32.31 19.91 6.23
CA PRO A 245 32.90 19.07 7.26
C PRO A 245 32.11 19.08 8.58
N LEU A 246 31.56 20.24 8.97
CA LEU A 246 30.67 20.35 10.14
C LEU A 246 29.41 19.53 9.95
N LEU A 247 28.73 19.72 8.82
CA LEU A 247 27.48 19.02 8.51
C LEU A 247 27.70 17.50 8.42
N ALA A 248 28.80 17.06 7.81
CA ALA A 248 29.19 15.65 7.76
C ALA A 248 29.43 15.06 9.18
N THR A 249 30.04 15.83 10.08
CA THR A 249 30.22 15.43 11.49
C THR A 249 28.88 15.25 12.19
N MET A 250 27.94 16.15 11.98
CA MET A 250 26.60 16.05 12.54
C MET A 250 25.87 14.80 12.01
N VAL A 251 25.91 14.54 10.71
CA VAL A 251 25.32 13.35 10.10
C VAL A 251 25.91 12.06 10.71
N SER A 252 27.23 12.01 10.88
CA SER A 252 27.90 10.84 11.47
C SER A 252 27.60 10.63 12.96
N SER A 253 27.04 11.63 13.64
CA SER A 253 26.63 11.53 15.05
C SER A 253 25.25 10.91 15.26
N ILE A 254 24.48 10.70 14.19
CA ILE A 254 23.14 10.12 14.26
C ILE A 254 23.20 8.69 14.77
N ARG A 255 22.41 8.40 15.79
CA ARG A 255 22.25 7.05 16.34
C ARG A 255 20.78 6.75 16.47
N ILE A 256 20.36 5.58 16.00
CA ILE A 256 18.98 5.08 16.15
C ILE A 256 18.93 4.20 17.39
N ASP A 257 17.90 4.35 18.18
CA ASP A 257 17.73 3.60 19.43
C ASP A 257 17.29 2.15 19.13
N GLU A 258 17.90 1.18 19.81
CA GLU A 258 17.60 -0.22 19.61
C GLU A 258 16.19 -0.60 20.12
N ASP A 259 15.71 0.05 21.18
CA ASP A 259 14.37 -0.19 21.71
C ASP A 259 13.33 0.29 20.71
N PHE A 260 13.56 1.43 20.07
CA PHE A 260 12.72 1.91 18.98
C PHE A 260 12.69 0.94 17.79
N LEU A 261 13.84 0.40 17.41
CA LEU A 261 13.90 -0.61 16.33
C LEU A 261 13.12 -1.87 16.71
N ARG A 262 13.24 -2.34 17.95
CA ARG A 262 12.43 -3.48 18.46
C ARG A 262 10.94 -3.18 18.46
N HIS A 263 10.57 -1.99 18.91
CA HIS A 263 9.17 -1.55 18.91
C HIS A 263 8.61 -1.48 17.48
N LYS A 264 9.34 -0.84 16.56
CA LYS A 264 8.99 -0.83 15.12
C LYS A 264 8.76 -2.23 14.58
N GLN A 265 9.64 -3.18 14.92
CA GLN A 265 9.50 -4.57 14.49
C GLN A 265 8.25 -5.23 15.07
N ALA A 266 7.95 -5.00 16.35
CA ALA A 266 6.73 -5.52 17.00
C ALA A 266 5.46 -4.98 16.34
N VAL A 267 5.41 -3.68 16.04
CA VAL A 267 4.29 -3.06 15.32
C VAL A 267 4.13 -3.65 13.92
N SER A 268 5.24 -3.82 13.18
CA SER A 268 5.23 -4.46 11.87
C SER A 268 4.66 -5.88 11.91
N GLN A 269 5.09 -6.68 12.89
CA GLN A 269 4.57 -8.03 13.09
C GLN A 269 3.09 -8.05 13.45
N HIS A 270 2.64 -7.11 14.29
CA HIS A 270 1.23 -6.98 14.67
C HIS A 270 0.35 -6.66 13.45
N ILE A 271 0.73 -5.66 12.63
CA ILE A 271 0.01 -5.31 11.41
C ILE A 271 -0.08 -6.51 10.45
N MET A 272 1.05 -7.22 10.27
CA MET A 272 1.09 -8.39 9.40
C MET A 272 0.21 -9.53 9.93
N ALA A 273 0.19 -9.74 11.25
CA ALA A 273 -0.68 -10.75 11.86
C ALA A 273 -2.16 -10.41 11.66
N GLN A 274 -2.55 -9.14 11.82
CA GLN A 274 -3.92 -8.67 11.56
C GLN A 274 -4.29 -8.83 10.08
N PHE A 275 -3.39 -8.49 9.16
CA PHE A 275 -3.60 -8.68 7.73
C PHE A 275 -3.84 -10.14 7.37
N ASN A 276 -2.99 -11.05 7.87
CA ASN A 276 -3.14 -12.48 7.64
C ASN A 276 -4.44 -13.04 8.23
N ALA A 277 -4.83 -12.60 9.42
CA ALA A 277 -6.10 -12.97 10.03
C ALA A 277 -7.32 -12.48 9.23
N ASN A 278 -7.23 -11.29 8.62
CA ASN A 278 -8.27 -10.77 7.74
C ASN A 278 -8.36 -11.55 6.43
N LEU A 279 -7.23 -11.90 5.83
CA LEU A 279 -7.18 -12.76 4.65
C LEU A 279 -7.80 -14.13 4.94
N GLN A 280 -7.41 -14.76 6.06
CA GLN A 280 -7.98 -16.05 6.44
C GLN A 280 -9.50 -15.98 6.60
N ARG A 281 -10.01 -14.94 7.30
CA ARG A 281 -11.47 -14.71 7.40
C ARG A 281 -12.12 -14.50 6.03
N GLY A 282 -11.42 -13.86 5.08
CA GLY A 282 -11.88 -13.72 3.70
C GLY A 282 -12.00 -15.08 2.99
N TYR A 283 -10.98 -15.91 3.08
CA TYR A 283 -11.00 -17.26 2.53
C TYR A 283 -12.08 -18.15 3.16
N ASP A 284 -12.24 -18.09 4.47
CA ASP A 284 -13.28 -18.83 5.19
C ASP A 284 -14.68 -18.42 4.71
N ARG A 285 -14.93 -17.12 4.49
CA ARG A 285 -16.20 -16.64 3.91
C ARG A 285 -16.42 -17.13 2.49
N ILE A 286 -15.39 -17.10 1.64
CA ILE A 286 -15.46 -17.63 0.27
C ILE A 286 -15.74 -19.13 0.29
N ALA A 287 -15.07 -19.88 1.16
CA ALA A 287 -15.29 -21.32 1.33
C ALA A 287 -16.72 -21.61 1.81
N ALA A 288 -17.22 -20.85 2.79
CA ALA A 288 -18.59 -20.96 3.28
C ALA A 288 -19.62 -20.62 2.19
N ALA A 289 -19.40 -19.57 1.40
CA ALA A 289 -20.25 -19.22 0.26
C ALA A 289 -20.23 -20.33 -0.81
N GLY A 290 -19.08 -20.93 -1.07
CA GLY A 290 -18.96 -22.09 -1.98
C GLY A 290 -19.69 -23.34 -1.46
N GLN A 291 -19.68 -23.58 -0.14
CA GLN A 291 -20.47 -24.65 0.48
C GLN A 291 -21.97 -24.39 0.37
N LEU A 292 -22.39 -23.14 0.69
CA LEU A 292 -23.79 -22.74 0.54
C LEU A 292 -24.26 -22.89 -0.90
N SER A 293 -23.48 -22.44 -1.88
CA SER A 293 -23.80 -22.63 -3.31
C SER A 293 -24.00 -24.11 -3.67
N ARG A 294 -23.10 -24.99 -3.21
CA ARG A 294 -23.25 -26.46 -3.43
C ARG A 294 -24.50 -27.02 -2.76
N THR A 295 -24.81 -26.55 -1.55
CA THR A 295 -26.01 -26.96 -0.83
C THR A 295 -27.29 -26.54 -1.59
N ILE A 296 -27.30 -25.28 -2.08
CA ILE A 296 -28.42 -24.76 -2.89
C ILE A 296 -28.56 -25.58 -4.18
N SER A 297 -27.46 -25.87 -4.88
CA SER A 297 -27.49 -26.70 -6.09
C SER A 297 -28.02 -28.10 -5.80
N ALA A 298 -27.51 -28.74 -4.74
CA ALA A 298 -27.99 -30.09 -4.35
C ALA A 298 -29.47 -30.09 -3.96
N ASN A 299 -29.94 -29.06 -3.25
CA ASN A 299 -31.35 -28.91 -2.90
C ASN A 299 -32.21 -28.67 -4.15
N ASN A 300 -31.75 -27.88 -5.11
CA ASN A 300 -32.44 -27.69 -6.40
C ASN A 300 -32.49 -28.97 -7.20
N ASP A 301 -31.40 -29.74 -7.27
CA ASP A 301 -31.37 -31.03 -7.95
C ASP A 301 -32.34 -32.04 -7.29
N ALA A 302 -32.38 -32.08 -5.96
CA ALA A 302 -33.34 -32.92 -5.22
C ALA A 302 -34.78 -32.48 -5.47
N LEU A 303 -35.02 -31.14 -5.50
CA LEU A 303 -36.36 -30.61 -5.81
C LEU A 303 -36.78 -30.97 -7.25
N LEU A 304 -35.87 -30.75 -8.23
CA LEU A 304 -36.14 -31.13 -9.63
C LEU A 304 -36.40 -32.61 -9.77
N SER A 305 -35.65 -33.47 -9.08
CA SER A 305 -35.84 -34.91 -9.05
C SER A 305 -37.20 -35.27 -8.46
N SER A 306 -37.60 -34.68 -7.34
CA SER A 306 -38.90 -34.88 -6.72
C SER A 306 -40.07 -34.44 -7.64
N MET A 307 -39.92 -33.28 -8.31
CA MET A 307 -40.90 -32.80 -9.29
C MET A 307 -41.01 -33.70 -10.49
N GLN A 308 -39.91 -34.25 -11.00
CA GLN A 308 -39.93 -35.26 -12.08
C GLN A 308 -40.64 -36.54 -11.64
N GLN A 309 -40.39 -37.02 -10.42
CA GLN A 309 -41.11 -38.17 -9.86
C GLN A 309 -42.61 -37.89 -9.71
N GLN A 310 -42.98 -36.72 -9.21
CA GLN A 310 -44.41 -36.33 -9.12
C GLN A 310 -45.07 -36.25 -10.52
N ARG A 311 -44.38 -35.62 -11.50
CA ARG A 311 -44.88 -35.59 -12.89
C ARG A 311 -45.05 -37.00 -13.48
N ALA A 312 -44.09 -37.88 -13.25
CA ALA A 312 -44.17 -39.26 -13.68
C ALA A 312 -45.31 -40.02 -12.98
N ALA A 313 -45.52 -39.75 -11.69
CA ALA A 313 -46.66 -40.32 -10.96
C ALA A 313 -48.01 -39.77 -11.45
N GLN A 314 -48.12 -38.45 -11.71
CA GLN A 314 -49.29 -37.84 -12.31
C GLN A 314 -49.56 -38.35 -13.71
N GLN A 315 -48.55 -38.49 -14.57
CA GLN A 315 -48.71 -39.06 -15.92
C GLN A 315 -49.19 -40.49 -15.86
N ARG A 316 -48.72 -41.31 -14.91
CA ARG A 316 -49.24 -42.68 -14.69
C ARG A 316 -50.70 -42.69 -14.21
N ALA A 317 -51.03 -41.78 -13.26
CA ALA A 317 -52.41 -41.60 -12.77
C ALA A 317 -53.31 -41.05 -13.86
N ASP A 318 -52.86 -40.12 -14.71
CA ASP A 318 -53.64 -39.65 -15.86
C ASP A 318 -53.78 -40.68 -16.99
N ALA A 319 -52.73 -41.48 -17.20
CA ALA A 319 -52.84 -42.64 -18.10
C ALA A 319 -53.85 -43.64 -17.58
N GLN A 320 -53.90 -43.91 -16.28
CA GLN A 320 -54.89 -44.73 -15.63
C GLN A 320 -56.31 -44.11 -15.69
N ARG A 321 -56.43 -42.78 -15.53
CA ARG A 321 -57.70 -42.07 -15.67
C ARG A 321 -58.19 -41.98 -17.11
N ARG A 322 -57.27 -41.82 -18.09
CA ARG A 322 -57.62 -41.85 -19.53
C ARG A 322 -58.09 -43.25 -19.96
N SER A 323 -57.58 -44.30 -19.34
CA SER A 323 -58.06 -45.62 -19.52
C SER A 323 -59.43 -45.88 -18.83
N ALA A 324 -59.85 -45.00 -17.88
CA ALA A 324 -61.13 -45.08 -17.15
C ALA A 324 -62.16 -44.01 -17.58
N GLY A 325 -61.98 -43.33 -18.72
CA GLY A 325 -63.00 -42.45 -19.36
C GLY A 325 -63.12 -41.06 -18.74
N ALA A 326 -62.70 -40.13 -19.52
CA ALA A 326 -63.15 -38.73 -19.69
C ALA A 326 -63.61 -37.91 -18.49
N ALA A 327 -62.91 -36.80 -18.24
CA ALA A 327 -63.57 -35.51 -17.92
C ALA A 327 -62.58 -34.32 -18.04
N ALA A 328 -63.02 -33.24 -18.66
CA ALA A 328 -62.37 -32.03 -18.96
C ALA A 328 -62.19 -31.08 -17.72
N GLY A 329 -61.13 -30.26 -17.69
CA GLY A 329 -61.12 -28.99 -17.03
C GLY A 329 -60.28 -28.87 -15.77
N SER A 330 -59.07 -28.31 -15.87
CA SER A 330 -58.51 -27.25 -15.01
C SER A 330 -57.02 -27.04 -15.32
N TYR A 331 -56.75 -26.34 -16.39
CA TYR A 331 -55.37 -25.94 -16.74
C TYR A 331 -54.86 -24.72 -15.96
N ASP A 332 -55.74 -23.94 -15.33
CA ASP A 332 -55.39 -22.62 -14.79
C ASP A 332 -54.84 -22.63 -13.36
N ALA A 333 -55.29 -23.52 -12.49
CA ALA A 333 -54.89 -23.53 -11.07
C ALA A 333 -53.47 -24.06 -10.81
N ASN A 334 -52.99 -24.97 -11.67
CA ASN A 334 -51.67 -25.58 -11.53
C ASN A 334 -50.53 -24.64 -11.95
N ASP A 335 -50.83 -23.73 -12.89
CA ASP A 335 -49.87 -22.76 -13.41
C ASP A 335 -49.65 -21.63 -12.37
N GLN A 336 -50.71 -21.14 -11.71
CA GLN A 336 -50.64 -20.15 -10.65
C GLN A 336 -49.93 -20.69 -9.40
N PHE A 337 -50.17 -21.94 -9.03
CA PHE A 337 -49.45 -22.55 -7.91
C PHE A 337 -47.95 -22.72 -8.19
N SER A 338 -47.59 -23.09 -9.42
CA SER A 338 -46.18 -23.20 -9.85
C SER A 338 -45.48 -21.85 -9.85
N GLN A 339 -46.15 -20.78 -10.22
CA GLN A 339 -45.62 -19.41 -10.16
C GLN A 339 -45.40 -18.92 -8.69
N TYR A 340 -46.35 -19.23 -7.81
CA TYR A 340 -46.25 -18.94 -6.39
C TYR A 340 -45.03 -19.64 -5.76
N LEU A 341 -44.80 -20.92 -6.05
CA LEU A 341 -43.67 -21.68 -5.54
C LEU A 341 -42.31 -21.17 -6.07
N ARG A 342 -42.27 -20.60 -7.27
CA ARG A 342 -41.04 -20.01 -7.86
C ARG A 342 -40.83 -18.56 -7.44
N GLY A 343 -41.76 -17.96 -6.71
CA GLY A 343 -41.70 -16.54 -6.38
C GLY A 343 -41.77 -15.64 -7.64
N THR A 344 -42.52 -16.12 -8.67
CA THR A 344 -42.64 -15.35 -9.91
C THR A 344 -44.10 -14.98 -10.18
N THR A 345 -44.28 -13.90 -10.92
CA THR A 345 -45.57 -13.46 -11.44
C THR A 345 -45.48 -13.39 -12.95
N ARG A 346 -46.50 -13.87 -13.63
CA ARG A 346 -46.56 -13.79 -15.09
C ARG A 346 -46.92 -12.36 -15.51
N MET A 347 -46.01 -11.77 -16.27
CA MET A 347 -46.15 -10.40 -16.76
C MET A 347 -46.32 -10.43 -18.28
N SER A 348 -47.18 -9.53 -18.78
CA SER A 348 -47.31 -9.27 -20.21
C SER A 348 -46.19 -8.31 -20.63
N ASP A 349 -45.35 -8.78 -21.51
CA ASP A 349 -44.27 -7.98 -22.15
C ASP A 349 -44.86 -7.40 -23.45
N PRO A 350 -44.88 -6.09 -23.65
CA PRO A 350 -45.44 -5.45 -24.83
C PRO A 350 -44.78 -5.88 -26.16
N TYR A 351 -43.56 -6.44 -26.11
CA TYR A 351 -42.78 -6.82 -27.29
C TYR A 351 -42.70 -8.34 -27.51
N TRP A 352 -42.67 -9.13 -26.44
CA TRP A 352 -42.29 -10.55 -26.49
C TRP A 352 -43.37 -11.51 -25.95
N GLY A 353 -44.57 -10.97 -25.65
CA GLY A 353 -45.68 -11.77 -25.13
C GLY A 353 -45.66 -11.92 -23.60
N THR A 354 -45.78 -13.13 -23.06
CA THR A 354 -45.77 -13.30 -21.60
C THR A 354 -44.46 -13.89 -21.09
N SER A 355 -43.99 -13.37 -19.95
CA SER A 355 -42.75 -13.84 -19.27
C SER A 355 -42.94 -13.86 -17.77
N ASP A 356 -42.34 -14.83 -17.10
CA ASP A 356 -42.36 -14.93 -15.64
C ASP A 356 -41.28 -13.97 -15.05
N ARG A 357 -41.68 -13.11 -14.10
CA ARG A 357 -40.83 -12.13 -13.43
C ARG A 357 -40.92 -12.32 -11.93
N ASP A 358 -39.85 -11.92 -11.24
CA ASP A 358 -39.74 -12.03 -9.80
C ASP A 358 -40.86 -11.26 -9.09
N SER A 359 -41.66 -11.97 -8.27
CA SER A 359 -42.83 -11.41 -7.58
C SER A 359 -42.48 -10.47 -6.43
N GLN A 360 -41.20 -10.40 -6.01
CA GLN A 360 -40.74 -9.48 -4.97
C GLN A 360 -40.79 -8.00 -5.39
N TYR A 361 -40.84 -7.73 -6.71
CA TYR A 361 -40.90 -6.38 -7.23
C TYR A 361 -42.31 -6.02 -7.69
N SER A 362 -42.76 -4.81 -7.30
CA SER A 362 -44.10 -4.29 -7.66
C SER A 362 -44.16 -3.71 -9.06
N GLN A 363 -43.02 -3.43 -9.69
CA GLN A 363 -42.95 -2.86 -11.03
C GLN A 363 -41.86 -3.57 -11.85
N HIS A 364 -42.19 -3.86 -13.11
CA HIS A 364 -41.26 -4.40 -14.09
C HIS A 364 -41.34 -3.60 -15.39
N TRP A 365 -40.18 -3.38 -15.98
CA TRP A 365 -40.00 -2.58 -17.19
C TRP A 365 -39.14 -3.34 -18.19
N THR A 366 -39.42 -3.16 -19.48
CA THR A 366 -38.67 -3.74 -20.58
C THR A 366 -38.32 -2.67 -21.60
N ASP A 367 -37.14 -2.82 -22.25
CA ASP A 367 -36.72 -1.96 -23.37
C ASP A 367 -37.02 -2.58 -24.75
N GLY A 368 -37.64 -3.76 -24.79
CA GLY A 368 -37.89 -4.48 -26.01
C GLY A 368 -36.68 -5.15 -26.66
N GLN A 369 -35.49 -4.97 -26.10
CA GLN A 369 -34.23 -5.57 -26.58
C GLN A 369 -33.75 -6.74 -25.71
N GLY A 370 -34.62 -7.19 -24.79
CA GLY A 370 -34.30 -8.29 -23.86
C GLY A 370 -33.75 -7.83 -22.52
N ASN A 371 -33.62 -6.53 -22.27
CA ASN A 371 -33.26 -6.02 -20.96
C ASN A 371 -34.50 -5.71 -20.13
N TYR A 372 -34.38 -5.96 -18.82
CA TYR A 372 -35.46 -5.76 -17.87
C TYR A 372 -34.95 -5.00 -16.64
N ARG A 373 -35.82 -4.16 -16.07
CA ARG A 373 -35.61 -3.48 -14.79
C ARG A 373 -36.79 -3.71 -13.87
N ALA A 374 -36.53 -3.86 -12.60
CA ALA A 374 -37.57 -4.06 -11.60
C ALA A 374 -37.34 -3.13 -10.40
N SER A 375 -38.42 -2.68 -9.76
CA SER A 375 -38.34 -1.78 -8.62
C SER A 375 -39.58 -1.91 -7.73
N ASN A 376 -39.41 -1.63 -6.44
CA ASN A 376 -40.49 -1.46 -5.47
C ASN A 376 -40.80 0.02 -5.20
N ASP A 377 -40.02 0.94 -5.76
CA ASP A 377 -40.26 2.37 -5.65
C ASP A 377 -41.39 2.77 -6.62
N PRO A 378 -42.54 3.27 -6.13
CA PRO A 378 -43.68 3.68 -6.98
C PRO A 378 -43.32 4.81 -7.94
N SER A 379 -42.31 5.63 -7.62
CA SER A 379 -41.83 6.74 -8.44
C SER A 379 -40.81 6.34 -9.49
N PHE A 380 -40.33 5.10 -9.47
CA PHE A 380 -39.31 4.63 -10.38
C PHE A 380 -39.80 4.65 -11.84
N ASN A 381 -39.10 5.44 -12.65
CA ASN A 381 -39.31 5.48 -14.10
C ASN A 381 -37.91 5.46 -14.79
N PRO A 382 -37.54 4.34 -15.42
CA PRO A 382 -36.22 4.20 -16.04
C PRO A 382 -35.98 5.11 -17.26
N ASN A 383 -37.03 5.82 -17.75
CA ASN A 383 -36.91 6.82 -18.80
C ASN A 383 -36.48 8.20 -18.26
N VAL A 384 -36.51 8.43 -16.94
CA VAL A 384 -36.11 9.67 -16.32
C VAL A 384 -34.67 9.56 -15.80
N GLY A 385 -33.78 10.38 -16.34
CA GLY A 385 -32.38 10.46 -15.89
C GLY A 385 -31.43 9.37 -16.42
N GLY A 386 -31.87 8.51 -17.34
CA GLY A 386 -31.03 7.46 -17.92
C GLY A 386 -30.25 7.94 -19.14
N ALA A 387 -28.91 7.79 -19.11
CA ALA A 387 -28.03 8.10 -20.23
C ALA A 387 -28.10 7.07 -21.40
N SER A 388 -28.93 6.06 -21.31
CA SER A 388 -29.14 5.06 -22.36
C SER A 388 -30.34 5.47 -23.20
N GLY A 389 -30.18 5.69 -24.52
CA GLY A 389 -31.26 6.04 -25.44
C GLY A 389 -32.35 4.97 -25.62
N ALA A 390 -32.49 4.04 -24.68
CA ALA A 390 -33.49 2.99 -24.68
C ALA A 390 -34.83 3.53 -24.10
N THR A 391 -35.94 3.28 -24.79
CA THR A 391 -37.28 3.58 -24.30
C THR A 391 -37.81 2.40 -23.51
N TRP A 392 -38.09 2.59 -22.24
CA TRP A 392 -38.59 1.57 -21.32
C TRP A 392 -40.11 1.60 -21.24
N GLN A 393 -40.75 0.47 -21.37
CA GLN A 393 -42.19 0.28 -21.19
C GLN A 393 -42.48 -0.57 -19.96
N ARG A 394 -43.54 -0.16 -19.22
CA ARG A 394 -43.96 -0.88 -18.03
C ARG A 394 -44.72 -2.14 -18.42
N MET A 395 -44.32 -3.26 -17.89
CA MET A 395 -45.06 -4.55 -18.06
C MET A 395 -46.28 -4.59 -17.17
N GLN A 396 -47.31 -5.29 -17.61
CA GLN A 396 -48.57 -5.47 -16.84
C GLN A 396 -48.69 -6.93 -16.41
N PRO A 397 -49.35 -7.25 -15.29
CA PRO A 397 -49.69 -8.62 -14.95
C PRO A 397 -50.50 -9.25 -16.09
N ALA A 398 -50.09 -10.45 -16.51
CA ALA A 398 -50.84 -11.18 -17.53
C ALA A 398 -52.15 -11.67 -16.92
N ARG A 399 -53.26 -11.47 -17.62
CA ARG A 399 -54.58 -11.90 -17.21
C ARG A 399 -54.84 -13.34 -17.56
#